data_7422a61446e8d77bd9fa4e83d79ed8f6
#
_entry.id   7422a61446e8d77bd9fa4e83d79ed8f6
#
_cell.length_a   1.000
_cell.length_b   1.000
_cell.length_c   1.000
_cell.angle_alpha   90.00
_cell.angle_beta   90.00
_cell.angle_gamma   90.00
#
_symmetry.space_group_name_H-M   'P 1'
#
loop_
_entity.id
_entity.type
_entity.pdbx_description
1 polymer ?
#
loop_
_entity_poly.entity_id
_entity_poly.type
_entity_poly.pdbx_seq_one_letter_code
_entity_poly.pdbx_strand_id
1 'polypeptide(L)'
;MNIKGIDVSVWQGKIDWKKVKASGIVFAMIRVGYGSSQGNDCKMDTYFKANVEGALAAGVEVGIYFYSYAKSAQAAAREAAWVVEQIAPYKGRILYPIAYDLEDNKQAGLGRDVLTAMVTAFCTTIEAAGYYASFYCNTNWCKNMLNMDDLKGFDLWLAQWASQPTTAYSFGMWQRSSSGSIAGINGRVDLDIAYKDYAAIIKRAGLNGHKEAAQPAKEPEKPTQPAETPDVNDTRKKIVQKAIGELGVCEPTGDDKYIRWYNTEVLKTWSLPLDAAWCAMWVSYVTNYLAGIARDIVKPYCGCSTGMAFFKAQGVFHPSAACGGTYTPLPADIVFFKDKKSTAESTHTGLVEYVKDGVLHTIEGNTSDAVKRRQY
;
A
#
# COMPACT_ATOMS: atom_id res chain seq x y z
N MET A 1 -17.94 -10.17 -1.41
CA MET A 1 -17.82 -10.84 -2.74
C MET A 1 -16.93 -12.05 -2.55
N ASN A 2 -17.29 -13.22 -3.10
CA ASN A 2 -16.47 -14.44 -2.94
C ASN A 2 -16.06 -14.90 -4.34
N ILE A 3 -14.89 -14.42 -4.80
CA ILE A 3 -14.38 -14.72 -6.13
C ILE A 3 -13.50 -15.96 -6.04
N LYS A 4 -13.83 -17.00 -6.81
CA LYS A 4 -13.09 -18.29 -6.79
C LYS A 4 -11.80 -18.19 -7.59
N GLY A 5 -10.72 -18.64 -6.99
CA GLY A 5 -9.39 -18.74 -7.60
C GLY A 5 -8.67 -20.03 -7.26
N ILE A 6 -7.50 -20.14 -7.83
CA ILE A 6 -6.51 -21.19 -7.57
C ILE A 6 -5.11 -20.57 -7.51
N ASP A 7 -4.17 -21.25 -6.87
CA ASP A 7 -2.77 -20.95 -7.09
C ASP A 7 -2.02 -22.16 -7.68
N VAL A 8 -1.05 -21.84 -8.55
CA VAL A 8 -0.38 -22.86 -9.36
C VAL A 8 1.10 -22.55 -9.56
N SER A 9 1.86 -23.63 -9.78
CA SER A 9 3.28 -23.60 -10.05
C SER A 9 3.68 -24.75 -10.98
N VAL A 10 4.96 -25.08 -11.03
CA VAL A 10 5.48 -26.27 -11.71
C VAL A 10 4.80 -27.57 -11.24
N TRP A 11 4.29 -27.59 -10.01
CA TRP A 11 3.70 -28.80 -9.41
C TRP A 11 2.40 -29.26 -10.08
N GLN A 12 1.66 -28.37 -10.73
CA GLN A 12 0.44 -28.69 -11.47
C GLN A 12 0.74 -29.14 -12.91
N GLY A 13 2.00 -29.00 -13.36
CA GLY A 13 2.41 -29.41 -14.69
C GLY A 13 1.66 -28.67 -15.80
N LYS A 14 1.30 -29.39 -16.87
CA LYS A 14 0.55 -28.81 -17.99
C LYS A 14 -0.93 -28.68 -17.64
N ILE A 15 -1.46 -27.45 -17.72
CA ILE A 15 -2.84 -27.09 -17.36
C ILE A 15 -3.67 -26.84 -18.63
N ASP A 16 -4.89 -27.39 -18.66
CA ASP A 16 -5.92 -27.01 -19.64
C ASP A 16 -6.75 -25.83 -19.11
N TRP A 17 -6.28 -24.62 -19.38
CA TRP A 17 -6.87 -23.40 -18.86
C TRP A 17 -8.31 -23.13 -19.33
N LYS A 18 -8.72 -23.70 -20.49
CA LYS A 18 -10.12 -23.62 -20.95
C LYS A 18 -11.05 -24.39 -20.02
N LYS A 19 -10.62 -25.59 -19.58
CA LYS A 19 -11.41 -26.38 -18.61
C LYS A 19 -11.39 -25.74 -17.23
N VAL A 20 -10.26 -25.17 -16.81
CA VAL A 20 -10.17 -24.40 -15.54
C VAL A 20 -11.17 -23.25 -15.55
N LYS A 21 -11.21 -22.45 -16.63
CA LYS A 21 -12.19 -21.35 -16.76
C LYS A 21 -13.64 -21.86 -16.73
N ALA A 22 -13.92 -22.95 -17.46
CA ALA A 22 -15.25 -23.57 -17.50
C ALA A 22 -15.70 -24.12 -16.14
N SER A 23 -14.77 -24.42 -15.22
CA SER A 23 -15.04 -24.81 -13.84
C SER A 23 -15.44 -23.64 -12.92
N GLY A 24 -15.55 -22.42 -13.46
CA GLY A 24 -15.94 -21.22 -12.70
C GLY A 24 -14.81 -20.56 -11.95
N ILE A 25 -13.55 -20.91 -12.26
CA ILE A 25 -12.37 -20.20 -11.73
C ILE A 25 -12.25 -18.85 -12.43
N VAL A 26 -12.16 -17.79 -11.64
CA VAL A 26 -12.07 -16.42 -12.13
C VAL A 26 -10.63 -15.98 -12.22
N PHE A 27 -9.80 -16.30 -11.21
CA PHE A 27 -8.41 -15.89 -11.14
C PHE A 27 -7.45 -17.04 -10.80
N ALA A 28 -6.18 -16.84 -11.11
CA ALA A 28 -5.09 -17.71 -10.70
C ALA A 28 -3.89 -16.87 -10.21
N MET A 29 -3.38 -17.21 -9.02
CA MET A 29 -2.08 -16.77 -8.55
C MET A 29 -1.02 -17.72 -9.14
N ILE A 30 -0.08 -17.20 -9.89
CA ILE A 30 0.89 -18.02 -10.65
C ILE A 30 2.29 -17.75 -10.11
N ARG A 31 3.01 -18.81 -9.74
CA ARG A 31 4.38 -18.67 -9.25
C ARG A 31 5.30 -18.19 -10.36
N VAL A 32 5.91 -17.00 -10.17
CA VAL A 32 6.93 -16.52 -11.10
C VAL A 32 8.26 -17.25 -10.93
N GLY A 33 8.55 -17.63 -9.69
CA GLY A 33 9.81 -18.27 -9.37
C GLY A 33 10.05 -18.40 -7.87
N TYR A 34 11.29 -18.65 -7.51
CA TYR A 34 11.73 -18.77 -6.13
C TYR A 34 13.13 -18.18 -5.95
N GLY A 35 13.43 -17.75 -4.74
CA GLY A 35 14.63 -17.02 -4.39
C GLY A 35 15.79 -17.86 -3.90
N SER A 36 16.73 -17.17 -3.30
CA SER A 36 17.86 -17.72 -2.57
C SER A 36 18.08 -16.97 -1.27
N SER A 37 18.92 -17.51 -0.37
CA SER A 37 19.17 -16.88 0.94
C SER A 37 19.70 -15.44 0.86
N GLN A 38 20.33 -15.08 -0.26
CA GLN A 38 20.89 -13.75 -0.52
C GLN A 38 20.04 -12.91 -1.50
N GLY A 39 18.99 -13.49 -2.10
CA GLY A 39 18.11 -12.83 -3.05
C GLY A 39 18.75 -12.48 -4.41
N ASN A 40 19.90 -13.01 -4.73
CA ASN A 40 20.65 -12.71 -5.97
C ASN A 40 20.78 -13.90 -6.94
N ASP A 41 20.17 -15.03 -6.60
CA ASP A 41 20.20 -16.25 -7.40
C ASP A 41 18.76 -16.81 -7.53
N CYS A 42 17.86 -15.95 -8.01
CA CYS A 42 16.46 -16.28 -8.21
C CYS A 42 16.29 -17.16 -9.45
N LYS A 43 15.36 -18.11 -9.39
CA LYS A 43 15.06 -19.03 -10.49
C LYS A 43 13.60 -18.91 -10.90
N MET A 44 13.38 -18.82 -12.21
CA MET A 44 12.03 -18.80 -12.76
C MET A 44 11.39 -20.19 -12.64
N ASP A 45 10.11 -20.23 -12.31
CA ASP A 45 9.31 -21.44 -12.40
C ASP A 45 9.18 -21.87 -13.87
N THR A 46 9.45 -23.14 -14.14
CA THR A 46 9.52 -23.67 -15.52
C THR A 46 8.20 -23.58 -16.27
N TYR A 47 7.06 -23.53 -15.56
CA TYR A 47 5.74 -23.37 -16.15
C TYR A 47 5.21 -21.94 -16.10
N PHE A 48 5.95 -20.99 -15.51
CA PHE A 48 5.48 -19.61 -15.33
C PHE A 48 4.88 -19.00 -16.61
N LYS A 49 5.68 -18.95 -17.68
CA LYS A 49 5.25 -18.33 -18.95
C LYS A 49 4.05 -19.07 -19.55
N ALA A 50 4.09 -20.41 -19.57
CA ALA A 50 3.00 -21.22 -20.11
C ALA A 50 1.69 -21.01 -19.31
N ASN A 51 1.79 -20.93 -17.98
CA ASN A 51 0.64 -20.70 -17.11
C ASN A 51 0.06 -19.30 -17.28
N VAL A 52 0.89 -18.25 -17.31
CA VAL A 52 0.41 -16.88 -17.51
C VAL A 52 -0.29 -16.73 -18.87
N GLU A 53 0.37 -17.17 -19.96
CA GLU A 53 -0.21 -17.04 -21.30
C GLU A 53 -1.47 -17.90 -21.47
N GLY A 54 -1.46 -19.12 -20.93
CA GLY A 54 -2.62 -20.00 -20.96
C GLY A 54 -3.82 -19.45 -20.18
N ALA A 55 -3.59 -18.94 -18.97
CA ALA A 55 -4.62 -18.34 -18.14
C ALA A 55 -5.25 -17.11 -18.82
N LEU A 56 -4.40 -16.19 -19.30
CA LEU A 56 -4.83 -14.99 -20.00
C LEU A 56 -5.61 -15.30 -21.28
N ALA A 57 -5.14 -16.27 -22.08
CA ALA A 57 -5.81 -16.72 -23.31
C ALA A 57 -7.18 -17.35 -23.04
N ALA A 58 -7.37 -17.97 -21.87
CA ALA A 58 -8.64 -18.57 -21.45
C ALA A 58 -9.57 -17.56 -20.73
N GLY A 59 -9.14 -16.32 -20.50
CA GLY A 59 -9.89 -15.31 -19.77
C GLY A 59 -9.92 -15.56 -18.25
N VAL A 60 -8.90 -16.24 -17.71
CA VAL A 60 -8.63 -16.33 -16.26
C VAL A 60 -7.75 -15.15 -15.89
N GLU A 61 -8.16 -14.39 -14.89
CA GLU A 61 -7.40 -13.24 -14.40
C GLU A 61 -6.14 -13.70 -13.64
N VAL A 62 -5.03 -12.97 -13.82
CA VAL A 62 -3.72 -13.39 -13.32
C VAL A 62 -3.24 -12.51 -12.19
N GLY A 63 -2.80 -13.13 -11.11
CA GLY A 63 -1.90 -12.60 -10.09
C GLY A 63 -0.60 -13.39 -10.07
N ILE A 64 0.38 -12.88 -9.36
CA ILE A 64 1.73 -13.46 -9.33
C ILE A 64 2.13 -13.71 -7.88
N TYR A 65 2.85 -14.81 -7.62
CA TYR A 65 3.53 -14.98 -6.34
C TYR A 65 4.98 -15.44 -6.53
N PHE A 66 5.80 -15.12 -5.54
CA PHE A 66 7.21 -15.45 -5.50
C PHE A 66 7.55 -16.15 -4.19
N TYR A 67 8.03 -17.39 -4.27
CA TYR A 67 8.43 -18.17 -3.10
C TYR A 67 9.80 -17.73 -2.60
N SER A 68 9.85 -17.18 -1.40
CA SER A 68 11.07 -16.59 -0.87
C SER A 68 11.93 -17.59 -0.10
N TYR A 69 13.25 -17.46 -0.29
CA TYR A 69 14.27 -18.04 0.57
C TYR A 69 15.18 -16.96 1.20
N ALA A 70 14.87 -15.69 1.02
CA ALA A 70 15.66 -14.59 1.58
C ALA A 70 15.84 -14.71 3.10
N LYS A 71 16.94 -14.15 3.62
CA LYS A 71 17.25 -14.13 5.05
C LYS A 71 17.49 -12.72 5.60
N SER A 72 17.18 -11.72 4.82
CA SER A 72 17.25 -10.31 5.22
C SER A 72 16.35 -9.44 4.35
N ALA A 73 16.00 -8.26 4.84
CA ALA A 73 15.24 -7.27 4.08
C ALA A 73 15.91 -6.90 2.74
N GLN A 74 17.24 -6.78 2.74
CA GLN A 74 18.01 -6.49 1.51
C GLN A 74 17.90 -7.62 0.49
N ALA A 75 17.92 -8.89 0.93
CA ALA A 75 17.71 -10.03 0.06
C ALA A 75 16.29 -10.05 -0.51
N ALA A 76 15.27 -9.78 0.32
CA ALA A 76 13.87 -9.68 -0.11
C ALA A 76 13.64 -8.55 -1.12
N ALA A 77 14.30 -7.40 -0.96
CA ALA A 77 14.25 -6.32 -1.94
C ALA A 77 14.86 -6.72 -3.30
N ARG A 78 15.96 -7.51 -3.29
CA ARG A 78 16.54 -8.06 -4.53
C ARG A 78 15.61 -9.08 -5.20
N GLU A 79 14.96 -9.95 -4.43
CA GLU A 79 13.93 -10.86 -4.93
C GLU A 79 12.79 -10.08 -5.61
N ALA A 80 12.31 -9.01 -4.97
CA ALA A 80 11.28 -8.14 -5.54
C ALA A 80 11.72 -7.46 -6.85
N ALA A 81 12.92 -6.93 -6.90
CA ALA A 81 13.47 -6.33 -8.12
C ALA A 81 13.55 -7.35 -9.26
N TRP A 82 14.01 -8.57 -8.98
CA TRP A 82 14.01 -9.67 -9.94
C TRP A 82 12.58 -10.00 -10.42
N VAL A 83 11.60 -10.08 -9.51
CA VAL A 83 10.18 -10.32 -9.87
C VAL A 83 9.69 -9.26 -10.84
N VAL A 84 9.94 -7.97 -10.56
CA VAL A 84 9.55 -6.84 -11.43
C VAL A 84 10.09 -7.01 -12.84
N GLU A 85 11.36 -7.43 -13.00
CA GLU A 85 11.95 -7.70 -14.31
C GLU A 85 11.23 -8.84 -15.05
N GLN A 86 10.92 -9.95 -14.34
CA GLN A 86 10.30 -11.12 -14.97
C GLN A 86 8.86 -10.87 -15.41
N ILE A 87 8.11 -10.04 -14.66
CA ILE A 87 6.69 -9.74 -14.96
C ILE A 87 6.51 -8.53 -15.90
N ALA A 88 7.57 -7.80 -16.21
CA ALA A 88 7.52 -6.63 -17.09
C ALA A 88 6.81 -6.90 -18.45
N PRO A 89 6.98 -8.08 -19.13
CA PRO A 89 6.26 -8.39 -20.37
C PRO A 89 4.74 -8.49 -20.21
N TYR A 90 4.24 -8.64 -19.00
CA TYR A 90 2.82 -8.79 -18.67
C TYR A 90 2.20 -7.52 -18.10
N LYS A 91 2.91 -6.40 -18.13
CA LYS A 91 2.44 -5.09 -17.68
C LYS A 91 1.14 -4.72 -18.39
N GLY A 92 0.10 -4.32 -17.63
CA GLY A 92 -1.24 -4.05 -18.15
C GLY A 92 -2.10 -5.31 -18.39
N ARG A 93 -1.62 -6.50 -18.04
CA ARG A 93 -2.35 -7.78 -18.18
C ARG A 93 -2.58 -8.50 -16.86
N ILE A 94 -1.88 -8.11 -15.79
CA ILE A 94 -1.99 -8.68 -14.44
C ILE A 94 -3.08 -7.92 -13.67
N LEU A 95 -4.11 -8.61 -13.21
CA LEU A 95 -5.29 -8.03 -12.54
C LEU A 95 -5.42 -8.40 -11.06
N TYR A 96 -4.47 -9.19 -10.55
CA TYR A 96 -4.37 -9.58 -9.15
C TYR A 96 -3.02 -9.15 -8.57
N PRO A 97 -2.83 -9.21 -7.24
CA PRO A 97 -1.61 -8.77 -6.59
C PRO A 97 -0.33 -9.47 -7.03
N ILE A 98 0.81 -8.86 -6.74
CA ILE A 98 2.12 -9.48 -6.71
C ILE A 98 2.42 -9.85 -5.26
N ALA A 99 2.41 -11.14 -4.94
CA ALA A 99 2.48 -11.64 -3.58
C ALA A 99 3.88 -12.14 -3.20
N TYR A 100 4.34 -11.75 -2.02
CA TYR A 100 5.50 -12.30 -1.36
C TYR A 100 5.11 -13.54 -0.56
N ASP A 101 5.53 -14.71 -0.98
CA ASP A 101 5.23 -15.98 -0.32
C ASP A 101 6.33 -16.27 0.72
N LEU A 102 5.97 -16.11 2.00
CA LEU A 102 6.86 -16.23 3.15
C LEU A 102 6.37 -17.34 4.08
N GLU A 103 6.92 -18.55 3.90
CA GLU A 103 6.50 -19.72 4.68
C GLU A 103 7.61 -20.77 4.90
N ASP A 104 8.80 -20.57 4.33
CA ASP A 104 9.85 -21.59 4.40
C ASP A 104 10.40 -21.76 5.82
N ASN A 105 10.43 -23.02 6.30
CA ASN A 105 10.88 -23.35 7.64
C ASN A 105 12.31 -22.89 7.95
N LYS A 106 13.19 -22.73 6.94
CA LYS A 106 14.55 -22.22 7.11
C LYS A 106 14.61 -20.74 7.46
N GLN A 107 13.48 -20.03 7.31
CA GLN A 107 13.33 -18.62 7.68
C GLN A 107 12.74 -18.49 9.08
N ALA A 108 12.02 -19.48 9.60
CA ALA A 108 11.31 -19.40 10.88
C ALA A 108 12.18 -18.98 12.07
N GLY A 109 13.49 -19.26 12.03
CA GLY A 109 14.44 -18.88 13.10
C GLY A 109 15.04 -17.47 12.99
N LEU A 110 14.67 -16.66 11.97
CA LEU A 110 15.28 -15.34 11.76
C LEU A 110 14.77 -14.25 12.74
N GLY A 111 13.71 -14.55 13.47
CA GLY A 111 13.09 -13.58 14.37
C GLY A 111 12.05 -12.68 13.67
N ARG A 112 11.09 -12.24 14.49
CA ARG A 112 9.89 -11.53 14.04
C ARG A 112 10.20 -10.23 13.29
N ASP A 113 11.11 -9.43 13.82
CA ASP A 113 11.46 -8.13 13.22
C ASP A 113 12.13 -8.29 11.87
N VAL A 114 13.03 -9.28 11.72
CA VAL A 114 13.68 -9.57 10.44
C VAL A 114 12.67 -10.03 9.40
N LEU A 115 11.77 -10.96 9.76
CA LEU A 115 10.74 -11.46 8.86
C LEU A 115 9.77 -10.35 8.43
N THR A 116 9.36 -9.49 9.36
CA THR A 116 8.51 -8.33 9.08
C THR A 116 9.21 -7.34 8.14
N ALA A 117 10.49 -7.05 8.40
CA ALA A 117 11.29 -6.19 7.52
C ALA A 117 11.47 -6.78 6.11
N MET A 118 11.52 -8.11 5.97
CA MET A 118 11.58 -8.78 4.65
C MET A 118 10.27 -8.58 3.87
N VAL A 119 9.09 -8.77 4.51
CA VAL A 119 7.78 -8.50 3.89
C VAL A 119 7.71 -7.03 3.45
N THR A 120 8.07 -6.11 4.36
CA THR A 120 8.07 -4.68 4.06
C THR A 120 8.96 -4.34 2.87
N ALA A 121 10.20 -4.86 2.85
CA ALA A 121 11.15 -4.58 1.78
C ALA A 121 10.70 -5.11 0.42
N PHE A 122 10.12 -6.32 0.38
CA PHE A 122 9.56 -6.86 -0.86
C PHE A 122 8.38 -6.03 -1.33
N CYS A 123 7.37 -5.83 -0.48
CA CYS A 123 6.14 -5.14 -0.85
C CYS A 123 6.39 -3.69 -1.27
N THR A 124 7.22 -2.93 -0.54
CA THR A 124 7.57 -1.56 -0.92
C THR A 124 8.31 -1.48 -2.25
N THR A 125 9.17 -2.46 -2.56
CA THR A 125 9.86 -2.52 -3.87
C THR A 125 8.86 -2.79 -5.01
N ILE A 126 7.89 -3.69 -4.81
CA ILE A 126 6.81 -3.97 -5.77
C ILE A 126 5.93 -2.73 -5.98
N GLU A 127 5.53 -2.04 -4.90
CA GLU A 127 4.73 -0.81 -4.98
C GLU A 127 5.48 0.33 -5.66
N ALA A 128 6.77 0.49 -5.38
CA ALA A 128 7.61 1.50 -6.04
C ALA A 128 7.73 1.28 -7.55
N ALA A 129 7.60 0.03 -8.02
CA ALA A 129 7.54 -0.31 -9.43
C ALA A 129 6.13 -0.13 -10.07
N GLY A 130 5.16 0.33 -9.31
CA GLY A 130 3.79 0.59 -9.76
C GLY A 130 2.88 -0.63 -9.80
N TYR A 131 3.17 -1.66 -8.99
CA TYR A 131 2.32 -2.85 -8.88
C TYR A 131 1.59 -2.90 -7.55
N TYR A 132 0.47 -3.63 -7.50
CA TYR A 132 -0.26 -3.91 -6.27
C TYR A 132 0.44 -5.02 -5.49
N ALA A 133 1.04 -4.68 -4.34
CA ALA A 133 1.74 -5.64 -3.50
C ALA A 133 0.81 -6.36 -2.53
N SER A 134 1.13 -7.60 -2.21
CA SER A 134 0.56 -8.38 -1.11
C SER A 134 1.60 -9.33 -0.54
N PHE A 135 1.27 -10.00 0.56
CA PHE A 135 2.09 -11.07 1.11
C PHE A 135 1.22 -12.26 1.52
N TYR A 136 1.78 -13.45 1.36
CA TYR A 136 1.17 -14.71 1.75
C TYR A 136 1.86 -15.27 2.97
N CYS A 137 1.06 -15.70 3.94
CA CYS A 137 1.50 -16.56 5.03
C CYS A 137 0.32 -17.26 5.71
N ASN A 138 0.62 -18.29 6.49
CA ASN A 138 -0.40 -19.00 7.26
C ASN A 138 -0.69 -18.33 8.61
N THR A 139 -1.75 -18.78 9.28
CA THR A 139 -2.18 -18.24 10.57
C THR A 139 -1.12 -18.29 11.68
N ASN A 140 -0.24 -19.30 11.66
CA ASN A 140 0.85 -19.39 12.63
C ASN A 140 1.89 -18.29 12.40
N TRP A 141 2.23 -18.02 11.14
CA TRP A 141 3.15 -16.94 10.80
C TRP A 141 2.58 -15.58 11.17
N CYS A 142 1.30 -15.32 10.86
CA CYS A 142 0.63 -14.09 11.27
C CYS A 142 0.71 -13.89 12.79
N LYS A 143 0.42 -14.93 13.56
CA LYS A 143 0.33 -14.83 15.03
C LYS A 143 1.69 -14.77 15.73
N ASN A 144 2.64 -15.60 15.27
CA ASN A 144 3.85 -15.87 16.02
C ASN A 144 5.14 -15.37 15.38
N MET A 145 5.13 -15.12 14.04
CA MET A 145 6.35 -14.89 13.28
C MET A 145 6.45 -13.49 12.67
N LEU A 146 5.34 -12.74 12.62
CA LEU A 146 5.28 -11.41 12.01
C LEU A 146 4.70 -10.37 12.98
N ASN A 147 5.17 -9.14 12.87
CA ASN A 147 4.54 -7.98 13.49
C ASN A 147 3.44 -7.48 12.56
N MET A 148 2.26 -8.07 12.66
CA MET A 148 1.14 -7.78 11.74
C MET A 148 0.67 -6.32 11.81
N ASP A 149 0.90 -5.62 12.92
CA ASP A 149 0.58 -4.20 13.04
C ASP A 149 1.41 -3.34 12.10
N ASP A 150 2.68 -3.70 11.88
CA ASP A 150 3.59 -3.01 10.96
C ASP A 150 3.26 -3.31 9.48
N LEU A 151 2.51 -4.38 9.22
CA LEU A 151 2.14 -4.84 7.88
C LEU A 151 0.72 -4.44 7.44
N LYS A 152 -0.01 -3.68 8.25
CA LYS A 152 -1.40 -3.24 7.93
C LYS A 152 -1.53 -2.45 6.61
N GLY A 153 -0.43 -1.89 6.13
CA GLY A 153 -0.40 -1.18 4.83
C GLY A 153 -0.44 -2.11 3.63
N PHE A 154 -0.10 -3.39 3.80
CA PHE A 154 -0.06 -4.39 2.74
C PHE A 154 -1.23 -5.36 2.87
N ASP A 155 -1.65 -5.90 1.73
CA ASP A 155 -2.76 -6.85 1.70
C ASP A 155 -2.28 -8.27 2.03
N LEU A 156 -3.01 -8.95 2.89
CA LEU A 156 -2.69 -10.33 3.28
C LEU A 156 -3.44 -11.32 2.38
N TRP A 157 -2.72 -12.28 1.81
CA TRP A 157 -3.24 -13.53 1.30
C TRP A 157 -3.02 -14.61 2.37
N LEU A 158 -4.09 -14.89 3.10
CA LEU A 158 -4.08 -15.79 4.26
C LEU A 158 -4.13 -17.24 3.83
N ALA A 159 -3.25 -18.08 4.34
CA ALA A 159 -3.40 -19.55 4.26
C ALA A 159 -4.01 -20.08 5.57
N GLN A 160 -5.18 -20.67 5.43
CA GLN A 160 -5.83 -21.43 6.50
C GLN A 160 -6.78 -22.46 5.89
N TRP A 161 -6.40 -23.71 5.92
CA TRP A 161 -7.21 -24.78 5.34
C TRP A 161 -8.34 -25.16 6.28
N ALA A 162 -9.48 -24.57 6.05
CA ALA A 162 -10.66 -24.66 6.92
C ALA A 162 -11.96 -24.41 6.12
N SER A 163 -13.11 -24.63 6.74
CA SER A 163 -14.40 -24.29 6.15
C SER A 163 -14.67 -22.78 6.13
N GLN A 164 -14.07 -22.05 7.09
CA GLN A 164 -14.09 -20.60 7.19
C GLN A 164 -12.81 -20.10 7.90
N PRO A 165 -12.32 -18.90 7.58
CA PRO A 165 -11.17 -18.33 8.27
C PRO A 165 -11.55 -17.92 9.70
N THR A 166 -10.60 -18.13 10.63
CA THR A 166 -10.79 -17.84 12.07
C THR A 166 -9.80 -16.83 12.61
N THR A 167 -9.07 -16.14 11.72
CA THR A 167 -8.11 -15.11 12.12
C THR A 167 -8.79 -13.78 12.45
N ALA A 168 -8.19 -13.03 13.37
CA ALA A 168 -8.59 -11.64 13.67
C ALA A 168 -7.93 -10.62 12.71
N TYR A 169 -6.98 -11.04 11.88
CA TYR A 169 -6.28 -10.15 10.93
C TYR A 169 -7.14 -9.91 9.69
N SER A 170 -7.09 -8.68 9.17
CA SER A 170 -7.72 -8.34 7.90
C SER A 170 -6.93 -8.96 6.74
N PHE A 171 -7.64 -9.56 5.78
CA PHE A 171 -7.05 -10.17 4.60
C PHE A 171 -7.95 -9.93 3.38
N GLY A 172 -7.35 -9.85 2.20
CA GLY A 172 -8.07 -9.66 0.95
C GLY A 172 -8.29 -10.96 0.18
N MET A 173 -7.44 -11.97 0.42
CA MET A 173 -7.49 -13.27 -0.24
C MET A 173 -7.24 -14.39 0.77
N TRP A 174 -7.86 -15.54 0.55
CA TRP A 174 -7.79 -16.71 1.42
C TRP A 174 -7.53 -17.98 0.62
N GLN A 175 -6.40 -18.64 0.88
CA GLN A 175 -6.15 -20.02 0.46
C GLN A 175 -6.82 -20.96 1.46
N ARG A 176 -7.91 -21.57 1.03
CA ARG A 176 -8.79 -22.35 1.90
C ARG A 176 -8.51 -23.85 1.91
N SER A 177 -7.74 -24.34 0.93
CA SER A 177 -7.46 -25.77 0.77
C SER A 177 -6.20 -25.96 -0.08
N SER A 178 -5.40 -26.95 0.24
CA SER A 178 -4.25 -27.44 -0.55
C SER A 178 -4.53 -28.74 -1.28
N SER A 179 -5.80 -29.17 -1.36
CA SER A 179 -6.18 -30.48 -1.90
C SER A 179 -7.41 -30.43 -2.80
N GLY A 180 -7.60 -29.30 -3.48
CA GLY A 180 -8.69 -29.13 -4.44
C GLY A 180 -8.52 -29.99 -5.69
N SER A 181 -9.60 -30.16 -6.44
CA SER A 181 -9.62 -30.79 -7.75
C SER A 181 -10.38 -29.91 -8.71
N ILE A 182 -9.74 -29.50 -9.80
CA ILE A 182 -10.32 -28.61 -10.82
C ILE A 182 -10.14 -29.29 -12.18
N ALA A 183 -11.18 -29.31 -12.99
CA ALA A 183 -11.09 -29.86 -14.33
C ALA A 183 -10.04 -29.10 -15.16
N GLY A 184 -9.15 -29.81 -15.80
CA GLY A 184 -8.04 -29.22 -16.56
C GLY A 184 -6.69 -29.26 -15.81
N ILE A 185 -6.67 -29.65 -14.54
CA ILE A 185 -5.47 -29.83 -13.73
C ILE A 185 -5.37 -31.29 -13.30
N ASN A 186 -4.22 -31.90 -13.49
CA ASN A 186 -3.96 -33.26 -13.03
C ASN A 186 -3.43 -33.20 -11.59
N GLY A 187 -4.09 -33.94 -10.68
CA GLY A 187 -3.70 -33.97 -9.27
C GLY A 187 -4.35 -32.86 -8.44
N ARG A 188 -3.68 -32.46 -7.35
CA ARG A 188 -4.17 -31.47 -6.40
C ARG A 188 -3.82 -30.06 -6.83
N VAL A 189 -4.68 -29.13 -6.47
CA VAL A 189 -4.47 -27.71 -6.66
C VAL A 189 -4.98 -26.95 -5.45
N ASP A 190 -4.33 -25.85 -5.11
CA ASP A 190 -4.74 -24.96 -4.04
C ASP A 190 -5.96 -24.16 -4.46
N LEU A 191 -6.90 -23.99 -3.53
CA LEU A 191 -8.16 -23.30 -3.78
C LEU A 191 -8.22 -21.99 -2.98
N ASP A 192 -8.50 -20.90 -3.70
CA ASP A 192 -8.54 -19.55 -3.18
C ASP A 192 -9.91 -18.91 -3.26
N ILE A 193 -10.12 -17.93 -2.39
CA ILE A 193 -11.24 -16.99 -2.44
C ILE A 193 -10.69 -15.59 -2.28
N ALA A 194 -10.96 -14.70 -3.24
CA ALA A 194 -10.73 -13.27 -3.09
C ALA A 194 -12.02 -12.59 -2.60
N TYR A 195 -11.87 -11.76 -1.57
CA TYR A 195 -12.94 -10.96 -0.97
C TYR A 195 -12.97 -9.54 -1.51
N LYS A 196 -11.91 -9.13 -2.22
CA LYS A 196 -11.77 -7.84 -2.90
C LYS A 196 -11.90 -8.04 -4.40
N ASP A 197 -12.47 -7.06 -5.09
CA ASP A 197 -12.41 -6.95 -6.54
C ASP A 197 -11.05 -6.34 -6.94
N TYR A 198 -10.02 -7.19 -6.97
CA TYR A 198 -8.67 -6.74 -7.31
C TYR A 198 -8.59 -6.15 -8.72
N ALA A 199 -9.32 -6.73 -9.67
CA ALA A 199 -9.33 -6.23 -11.04
C ALA A 199 -9.84 -4.79 -11.12
N ALA A 200 -10.94 -4.48 -10.43
CA ALA A 200 -11.46 -3.12 -10.35
C ALA A 200 -10.52 -2.17 -9.57
N ILE A 201 -9.97 -2.63 -8.44
CA ILE A 201 -9.03 -1.84 -7.62
C ILE A 201 -7.78 -1.48 -8.43
N ILE A 202 -7.14 -2.46 -9.07
CA ILE A 202 -5.89 -2.31 -9.82
C ILE A 202 -6.09 -1.41 -11.04
N LYS A 203 -7.18 -1.62 -11.81
CA LYS A 203 -7.50 -0.78 -12.96
C LYS A 203 -7.80 0.66 -12.54
N ARG A 204 -8.62 0.86 -11.51
CA ARG A 204 -8.96 2.20 -11.02
C ARG A 204 -7.74 2.96 -10.50
N ALA A 205 -6.81 2.27 -9.85
CA ALA A 205 -5.59 2.86 -9.31
C ALA A 205 -4.46 2.99 -10.34
N GLY A 206 -4.65 2.55 -11.58
CA GLY A 206 -3.60 2.59 -12.61
C GLY A 206 -2.40 1.69 -12.30
N LEU A 207 -2.58 0.68 -11.43
CA LEU A 207 -1.50 -0.22 -11.01
C LEU A 207 -1.28 -1.36 -12.02
N ASN A 208 -0.20 -2.12 -11.84
CA ASN A 208 0.21 -3.25 -12.68
C ASN A 208 0.35 -2.86 -14.18
N GLY A 209 0.53 -1.55 -14.44
CA GLY A 209 0.64 -1.01 -15.80
C GLY A 209 -0.69 -0.86 -16.54
N HIS A 210 -1.80 -1.02 -15.87
CA HIS A 210 -3.09 -0.58 -16.41
C HIS A 210 -3.12 0.93 -16.50
N LYS A 211 -3.77 1.46 -17.54
CA LYS A 211 -4.13 2.88 -17.55
C LYS A 211 -5.21 3.09 -16.51
N GLU A 212 -5.13 4.17 -15.75
CA GLU A 212 -6.19 4.55 -14.83
C GLU A 212 -7.53 4.51 -15.59
N ALA A 213 -8.48 3.71 -15.07
CA ALA A 213 -9.76 3.57 -15.73
C ALA A 213 -10.51 4.90 -15.62
N ALA A 214 -10.86 5.52 -16.73
CA ALA A 214 -11.81 6.60 -16.74
C ALA A 214 -13.08 6.17 -15.99
N GLN A 215 -13.55 6.98 -15.05
CA GLN A 215 -14.80 6.72 -14.32
C GLN A 215 -15.94 6.49 -15.31
N PRO A 216 -16.92 5.58 -15.03
CA PRO A 216 -18.07 5.42 -15.89
C PRO A 216 -18.79 6.76 -16.03
N ALA A 217 -18.95 7.20 -17.27
CA ALA A 217 -19.59 8.44 -17.63
C ALA A 217 -20.99 8.54 -17.00
N LYS A 218 -21.24 9.59 -16.23
CA LYS A 218 -22.59 10.13 -16.08
C LYS A 218 -23.09 10.55 -17.45
N GLU A 219 -24.35 10.32 -17.73
CA GLU A 219 -25.09 10.62 -18.95
C GLU A 219 -24.73 11.99 -19.56
N PRO A 220 -24.78 12.16 -20.91
CA PRO A 220 -24.02 13.19 -21.59
C PRO A 220 -24.62 14.58 -21.44
N GLU A 221 -23.87 15.50 -20.88
CA GLU A 221 -24.01 16.93 -21.17
C GLU A 221 -22.88 17.37 -22.12
N LYS A 222 -23.26 18.21 -23.06
CA LYS A 222 -22.68 18.69 -24.31
C LYS A 222 -21.25 19.28 -24.18
N PRO A 223 -20.43 19.22 -25.26
CA PRO A 223 -18.96 19.32 -25.18
C PRO A 223 -18.43 20.76 -25.10
N THR A 224 -17.39 20.97 -24.32
CA THR A 224 -16.24 21.84 -24.65
C THR A 224 -15.12 21.74 -23.61
N GLN A 225 -13.92 21.50 -24.08
CA GLN A 225 -12.59 21.98 -23.65
C GLN A 225 -11.57 20.96 -23.12
N PRO A 226 -10.25 21.28 -23.16
CA PRO A 226 -9.15 20.33 -23.34
C PRO A 226 -8.55 19.86 -22.00
N ALA A 227 -7.85 18.70 -22.06
CA ALA A 227 -6.96 18.06 -21.08
C ALA A 227 -7.11 18.50 -19.61
N GLU A 228 -7.86 17.72 -18.80
CA GLU A 228 -8.03 17.98 -17.38
C GLU A 228 -6.84 17.47 -16.54
N THR A 229 -6.31 18.38 -15.74
CA THR A 229 -5.52 18.12 -14.53
C THR A 229 -6.26 17.16 -13.57
N PRO A 230 -5.56 16.33 -12.74
CA PRO A 230 -6.20 15.45 -11.76
C PRO A 230 -7.23 16.22 -10.93
N ASP A 231 -8.43 15.65 -10.74
CA ASP A 231 -9.48 16.30 -9.97
C ASP A 231 -8.94 16.61 -8.56
N VAL A 232 -8.86 17.89 -8.25
CA VAL A 232 -8.37 18.41 -6.96
C VAL A 232 -9.11 17.74 -5.80
N ASN A 233 -10.39 17.36 -5.97
CA ASN A 233 -11.18 16.68 -4.97
C ASN A 233 -10.70 15.25 -4.70
N ASP A 234 -10.23 14.51 -5.70
CA ASP A 234 -9.72 13.15 -5.52
C ASP A 234 -8.35 13.15 -4.84
N THR A 235 -7.49 14.11 -5.17
CA THR A 235 -6.22 14.34 -4.48
C THR A 235 -6.46 14.69 -3.01
N ARG A 236 -7.40 15.57 -2.70
CA ARG A 236 -7.78 15.93 -1.33
C ARG A 236 -8.33 14.74 -0.54
N LYS A 237 -9.23 13.95 -1.13
CA LYS A 237 -9.75 12.71 -0.53
C LYS A 237 -8.62 11.72 -0.24
N LYS A 238 -7.66 11.55 -1.15
CA LYS A 238 -6.51 10.68 -0.96
C LYS A 238 -5.67 11.10 0.25
N ILE A 239 -5.36 12.38 0.38
CA ILE A 239 -4.61 12.92 1.52
C ILE A 239 -5.34 12.62 2.83
N VAL A 240 -6.64 12.93 2.91
CA VAL A 240 -7.46 12.68 4.11
C VAL A 240 -7.51 11.19 4.45
N GLN A 241 -7.69 10.30 3.46
CA GLN A 241 -7.70 8.85 3.69
C GLN A 241 -6.34 8.35 4.23
N LYS A 242 -5.23 8.90 3.73
CA LYS A 242 -3.90 8.56 4.26
C LYS A 242 -3.72 9.07 5.69
N ALA A 243 -4.18 10.28 6.00
CA ALA A 243 -4.17 10.80 7.37
C ALA A 243 -5.03 9.97 8.33
N ILE A 244 -6.22 9.51 7.90
CA ILE A 244 -7.08 8.61 8.67
C ILE A 244 -6.38 7.27 8.96
N GLY A 245 -5.62 6.75 7.99
CA GLY A 245 -4.84 5.51 8.16
C GLY A 245 -3.74 5.60 9.23
N GLU A 246 -3.32 6.81 9.59
CA GLU A 246 -2.31 7.05 10.63
C GLU A 246 -2.90 7.26 12.04
N LEU A 247 -4.24 7.34 12.17
CA LEU A 247 -4.88 7.56 13.49
C LEU A 247 -4.52 6.47 14.50
N GLY A 248 -4.18 6.91 15.70
CA GLY A 248 -3.81 6.04 16.82
C GLY A 248 -2.35 5.59 16.79
N VAL A 249 -1.57 5.97 15.76
CA VAL A 249 -0.12 5.78 15.82
C VAL A 249 0.43 6.58 16.97
N CYS A 250 1.06 5.89 17.93
CA CYS A 250 1.77 6.46 19.07
C CYS A 250 3.24 6.17 18.88
N GLU A 251 4.07 7.18 19.00
CA GLU A 251 5.50 7.00 18.94
C GLU A 251 6.03 6.69 20.34
N PRO A 252 6.66 5.54 20.56
CA PRO A 252 7.42 5.32 21.78
C PRO A 252 8.61 6.29 21.80
N THR A 253 8.96 6.76 22.98
CA THR A 253 10.08 7.69 23.16
C THR A 253 11.33 7.22 22.44
N GLY A 254 11.78 7.99 21.44
CA GLY A 254 13.04 7.79 20.73
C GLY A 254 12.99 6.95 19.45
N ASP A 255 11.84 6.56 18.94
CA ASP A 255 11.74 5.78 17.68
C ASP A 255 10.62 6.27 16.75
N ASP A 256 10.66 7.53 16.41
CA ASP A 256 9.67 8.21 15.58
C ASP A 256 9.87 7.94 14.08
N LYS A 257 8.94 7.23 13.45
CA LYS A 257 9.00 6.91 12.01
C LYS A 257 8.96 8.15 11.12
N TYR A 258 8.29 9.22 11.55
CA TYR A 258 8.17 10.46 10.79
C TYR A 258 9.47 11.25 10.78
N ILE A 259 10.17 11.29 11.93
CA ILE A 259 11.51 11.90 12.06
C ILE A 259 12.53 11.07 11.27
N ARG A 260 12.50 9.74 11.37
CA ARG A 260 13.39 8.85 10.61
C ARG A 260 13.22 9.03 9.12
N TRP A 261 11.98 9.01 8.62
CA TRP A 261 11.70 9.27 7.22
C TRP A 261 12.20 10.66 6.79
N TYR A 262 11.94 11.69 7.60
CA TYR A 262 12.36 13.04 7.27
C TYR A 262 13.90 13.16 7.22
N ASN A 263 14.59 12.56 8.16
CA ASN A 263 16.05 12.52 8.21
C ASN A 263 16.63 11.81 6.98
N THR A 264 16.05 10.67 6.58
CA THR A 264 16.54 9.84 5.48
C THR A 264 16.19 10.42 4.11
N GLU A 265 14.94 10.83 3.92
CA GLU A 265 14.42 11.18 2.60
C GLU A 265 14.47 12.68 2.28
N VAL A 266 14.53 13.53 3.30
CA VAL A 266 14.52 14.98 3.12
C VAL A 266 15.87 15.61 3.44
N LEU A 267 16.42 15.36 4.63
CA LEU A 267 17.66 15.99 5.08
C LEU A 267 18.90 15.35 4.48
N LYS A 268 19.02 14.03 4.49
CA LYS A 268 20.11 13.23 3.86
C LYS A 268 21.53 13.42 4.40
N THR A 269 21.90 14.63 4.82
CA THR A 269 23.26 15.00 5.21
C THR A 269 23.43 15.29 6.70
N TRP A 270 22.34 15.49 7.42
CA TRP A 270 22.29 15.69 8.87
C TRP A 270 20.96 15.15 9.40
N SER A 271 20.81 15.03 10.72
CA SER A 271 19.62 14.42 11.32
C SER A 271 19.06 15.29 12.43
N LEU A 272 17.74 15.33 12.53
CA LEU A 272 17.03 15.80 13.71
C LEU A 272 17.11 14.72 14.80
N PRO A 273 17.15 15.12 16.08
CA PRO A 273 17.05 14.18 17.19
C PRO A 273 15.68 13.50 17.17
N LEU A 274 15.62 12.22 17.59
CA LEU A 274 14.40 11.41 17.50
C LEU A 274 13.32 11.79 18.53
N ASP A 275 13.64 12.69 19.46
CA ASP A 275 12.71 13.32 20.41
C ASP A 275 12.22 14.71 19.95
N ALA A 276 12.51 15.09 18.71
CA ALA A 276 12.03 16.37 18.16
C ALA A 276 10.50 16.36 18.00
N ALA A 277 9.87 17.55 18.09
CA ALA A 277 8.45 17.67 17.81
C ALA A 277 8.13 17.34 16.35
N TRP A 278 7.29 16.35 16.09
CA TRP A 278 7.09 15.74 14.78
C TRP A 278 5.78 16.09 14.06
N CYS A 279 4.96 17.01 14.56
CA CYS A 279 3.71 17.38 13.89
C CYS A 279 3.91 17.84 12.43
N ALA A 280 4.94 18.65 12.18
CA ALA A 280 5.28 19.16 10.84
C ALA A 280 5.84 18.03 9.92
N MET A 281 6.64 17.16 10.47
CA MET A 281 7.17 16.00 9.73
C MET A 281 6.06 14.98 9.42
N TRP A 282 5.07 14.81 10.32
CA TRP A 282 3.90 14.00 10.05
C TRP A 282 3.07 14.54 8.86
N VAL A 283 2.78 15.84 8.81
CA VAL A 283 2.10 16.43 7.65
C VAL A 283 2.89 16.19 6.37
N SER A 284 4.21 16.39 6.40
CA SER A 284 5.10 16.14 5.26
C SER A 284 5.09 14.67 4.85
N TYR A 285 5.11 13.75 5.81
CA TYR A 285 5.03 12.30 5.57
C TYR A 285 3.71 11.91 4.91
N VAL A 286 2.58 12.36 5.45
CA VAL A 286 1.26 12.06 4.89
C VAL A 286 1.11 12.62 3.48
N THR A 287 1.50 13.86 3.26
CA THR A 287 1.33 14.53 1.96
C THR A 287 2.32 14.01 0.91
N ASN A 288 3.62 14.01 1.19
CA ASN A 288 4.63 13.68 0.19
C ASN A 288 4.89 12.18 0.05
N TYR A 289 4.94 11.43 1.16
CA TYR A 289 5.25 10.01 1.12
C TYR A 289 4.00 9.15 0.90
N LEU A 290 2.99 9.28 1.77
CA LEU A 290 1.81 8.42 1.68
C LEU A 290 0.85 8.81 0.55
N ALA A 291 0.64 10.09 0.32
CA ALA A 291 -0.26 10.59 -0.73
C ALA A 291 0.45 10.87 -2.06
N GLY A 292 1.80 10.94 -2.06
CA GLY A 292 2.60 11.14 -3.26
C GLY A 292 2.48 12.55 -3.86
N ILE A 293 2.20 13.56 -3.04
CA ILE A 293 2.13 14.96 -3.51
C ILE A 293 3.54 15.45 -3.82
N ALA A 294 3.71 16.04 -4.99
CA ALA A 294 5.00 16.55 -5.43
C ALA A 294 5.55 17.63 -4.48
N ARG A 295 6.87 17.65 -4.29
CA ARG A 295 7.55 18.52 -3.30
C ARG A 295 7.58 20.00 -3.68
N ASP A 296 7.26 20.34 -4.91
CA ASP A 296 7.03 21.71 -5.38
C ASP A 296 5.62 22.22 -5.01
N ILE A 297 4.64 21.31 -4.87
CA ILE A 297 3.28 21.63 -4.42
C ILE A 297 3.22 21.73 -2.90
N VAL A 298 3.74 20.71 -2.19
CA VAL A 298 3.88 20.72 -0.72
C VAL A 298 5.34 20.42 -0.41
N LYS A 299 6.12 21.46 -0.15
CA LYS A 299 7.53 21.31 0.25
C LYS A 299 7.57 20.65 1.64
N PRO A 300 8.35 19.57 1.83
CA PRO A 300 8.51 18.96 3.15
C PRO A 300 9.11 19.95 4.16
N TYR A 301 8.58 19.99 5.36
CA TYR A 301 9.04 20.88 6.43
C TYR A 301 9.04 20.15 7.79
N CYS A 302 9.99 20.52 8.65
CA CYS A 302 10.10 20.01 10.03
C CYS A 302 9.74 21.05 11.09
N GLY A 303 9.57 22.31 10.70
CA GLY A 303 9.15 23.41 11.57
C GLY A 303 7.87 24.06 11.09
N CYS A 304 6.90 24.22 11.99
CA CYS A 304 5.57 24.77 11.64
C CYS A 304 5.67 26.18 11.03
N SER A 305 6.48 27.08 11.61
CA SER A 305 6.68 28.41 11.04
C SER A 305 7.33 28.39 9.65
N THR A 306 8.25 27.44 9.39
CA THR A 306 8.86 27.24 8.07
C THR A 306 7.84 26.80 7.04
N GLY A 307 6.98 25.84 7.40
CA GLY A 307 5.89 25.38 6.53
C GLY A 307 4.92 26.53 6.22
N MET A 308 4.49 27.27 7.23
CA MET A 308 3.60 28.41 7.05
C MET A 308 4.22 29.48 6.15
N ALA A 309 5.50 29.80 6.32
CA ALA A 309 6.21 30.76 5.48
C ALA A 309 6.27 30.32 4.01
N PHE A 310 6.44 29.02 3.75
CA PHE A 310 6.39 28.47 2.40
C PHE A 310 5.04 28.74 1.72
N PHE A 311 3.93 28.44 2.37
CA PHE A 311 2.58 28.66 1.80
C PHE A 311 2.23 30.15 1.67
N LYS A 312 2.73 31.01 2.59
CA LYS A 312 2.63 32.47 2.44
C LYS A 312 3.36 32.96 1.18
N ALA A 313 4.56 32.46 0.94
CA ALA A 313 5.35 32.83 -0.24
C ALA A 313 4.71 32.36 -1.57
N GLN A 314 3.93 31.27 -1.54
CA GLN A 314 3.16 30.78 -2.69
C GLN A 314 1.85 31.54 -2.90
N GLY A 315 1.46 32.44 -2.01
CA GLY A 315 0.20 33.19 -2.09
C GLY A 315 -1.06 32.35 -1.81
N VAL A 316 -0.91 31.15 -1.22
CA VAL A 316 -2.03 30.22 -0.93
C VAL A 316 -2.36 30.13 0.57
N PHE A 317 -1.76 30.97 1.38
CA PHE A 317 -2.06 31.05 2.82
C PHE A 317 -3.27 31.95 3.07
N HIS A 318 -4.25 31.40 3.78
CA HIS A 318 -5.47 32.12 4.19
C HIS A 318 -5.48 32.33 5.72
N PRO A 319 -5.62 33.57 6.21
CA PRO A 319 -5.84 33.83 7.64
C PRO A 319 -7.12 33.15 8.14
N SER A 320 -7.14 32.72 9.41
CA SER A 320 -8.36 32.27 10.06
C SER A 320 -9.38 33.40 10.23
N ALA A 321 -10.67 33.07 10.47
CA ALA A 321 -11.71 34.03 10.76
C ALA A 321 -11.36 34.91 11.97
N ALA A 322 -10.72 34.35 13.01
CA ALA A 322 -10.23 35.10 14.17
C ALA A 322 -9.14 36.14 13.83
N CYS A 323 -8.51 35.99 12.66
CA CYS A 323 -7.50 36.92 12.12
C CYS A 323 -8.05 37.74 10.93
N GLY A 324 -9.37 37.81 10.76
CA GLY A 324 -10.03 38.60 9.71
C GLY A 324 -10.11 37.86 8.36
N GLY A 325 -9.81 36.55 8.28
CA GLY A 325 -9.95 35.77 7.07
C GLY A 325 -11.42 35.38 6.80
N THR A 326 -11.72 35.13 5.53
CA THR A 326 -13.06 34.73 5.06
C THR A 326 -13.05 33.32 4.41
N TYR A 327 -11.89 32.69 4.38
CA TYR A 327 -11.72 31.34 3.77
C TYR A 327 -12.34 30.26 4.65
N THR A 328 -13.17 29.41 4.05
CA THR A 328 -13.67 28.18 4.69
C THR A 328 -12.73 27.03 4.37
N PRO A 329 -12.08 26.41 5.37
CA PRO A 329 -11.15 25.32 5.13
C PRO A 329 -11.82 24.13 4.45
N LEU A 330 -11.12 23.54 3.49
CA LEU A 330 -11.53 22.34 2.77
C LEU A 330 -10.78 21.09 3.28
N PRO A 331 -11.32 19.89 3.10
CA PRO A 331 -10.59 18.65 3.42
C PRO A 331 -9.20 18.65 2.80
N ALA A 332 -8.19 18.16 3.53
CA ALA A 332 -6.76 18.15 3.19
C ALA A 332 -6.06 19.51 3.18
N ASP A 333 -6.71 20.61 3.54
CA ASP A 333 -5.96 21.84 3.80
C ASP A 333 -5.03 21.64 4.99
N ILE A 334 -3.85 22.23 4.90
CA ILE A 334 -2.88 22.22 5.99
C ILE A 334 -3.20 23.40 6.91
N VAL A 335 -3.46 23.10 8.17
CA VAL A 335 -3.78 24.12 9.18
C VAL A 335 -2.59 24.35 10.10
N PHE A 336 -2.36 25.61 10.43
CA PHE A 336 -1.30 26.06 11.33
C PHE A 336 -1.91 26.72 12.56
N PHE A 337 -1.47 26.28 13.74
CA PHE A 337 -1.94 26.79 15.03
C PHE A 337 -0.83 27.57 15.70
N LYS A 338 -1.23 28.59 16.47
CA LYS A 338 -0.32 29.39 17.28
C LYS A 338 -0.72 29.34 18.75
N ASP A 339 0.20 28.95 19.60
CA ASP A 339 0.04 29.15 21.05
C ASP A 339 0.13 30.66 21.36
N LYS A 340 -0.84 31.17 22.10
CA LYS A 340 -0.90 32.58 22.51
C LYS A 340 0.32 33.06 23.29
N LYS A 341 1.03 32.12 23.97
CA LYS A 341 2.23 32.41 24.76
C LYS A 341 3.54 32.33 23.95
N SER A 342 3.47 31.86 22.71
CA SER A 342 4.64 31.70 21.86
C SER A 342 4.90 32.93 21.00
N THR A 343 6.18 33.26 20.84
CA THR A 343 6.64 34.27 19.87
C THR A 343 6.74 33.70 18.43
N ALA A 344 6.75 32.39 18.25
CA ALA A 344 6.74 31.74 16.94
C ALA A 344 5.48 32.07 16.16
N GLU A 345 5.55 32.16 14.83
CA GLU A 345 4.39 32.38 13.97
C GLU A 345 3.41 31.21 13.99
N SER A 346 3.91 30.00 14.11
CA SER A 346 3.11 28.77 14.30
C SER A 346 3.84 27.81 15.22
N THR A 347 3.10 27.14 16.09
CA THR A 347 3.61 26.17 17.06
C THR A 347 3.15 24.74 16.80
N HIS A 348 2.11 24.57 15.98
CA HIS A 348 1.56 23.26 15.65
C HIS A 348 0.94 23.28 14.24
N THR A 349 0.77 22.09 13.65
CA THR A 349 0.17 21.93 12.32
C THR A 349 -0.56 20.59 12.22
N GLY A 350 -1.55 20.52 11.34
CA GLY A 350 -2.33 19.35 11.05
C GLY A 350 -3.00 19.42 9.68
N LEU A 351 -3.84 18.45 9.39
CA LEU A 351 -4.64 18.38 8.18
C LEU A 351 -6.13 18.51 8.51
N VAL A 352 -6.85 19.29 7.72
CA VAL A 352 -8.30 19.36 7.82
C VAL A 352 -8.91 18.05 7.34
N GLU A 353 -9.73 17.42 8.19
CA GLU A 353 -10.52 16.26 7.83
C GLU A 353 -11.83 16.70 7.16
N TYR A 354 -12.57 17.60 7.82
CA TYR A 354 -13.77 18.25 7.30
C TYR A 354 -14.16 19.46 8.19
N VAL A 355 -15.08 20.26 7.69
CA VAL A 355 -15.79 21.30 8.49
C VAL A 355 -17.26 20.90 8.57
N LYS A 356 -17.83 20.91 9.76
CA LYS A 356 -19.25 20.63 9.99
C LYS A 356 -19.84 21.55 11.03
N ASP A 357 -20.95 22.16 10.72
CA ASP A 357 -21.68 23.07 11.61
C ASP A 357 -20.80 24.21 12.18
N GLY A 358 -19.86 24.72 11.39
CA GLY A 358 -18.90 25.76 11.77
C GLY A 358 -17.71 25.24 12.61
N VAL A 359 -17.67 23.96 12.93
CA VAL A 359 -16.58 23.32 13.68
C VAL A 359 -15.56 22.72 12.72
N LEU A 360 -14.28 23.08 12.90
CA LEU A 360 -13.16 22.56 12.17
C LEU A 360 -12.72 21.22 12.78
N HIS A 361 -12.75 20.15 12.00
CA HIS A 361 -12.24 18.82 12.39
C HIS A 361 -10.91 18.56 11.71
N THR A 362 -9.90 18.22 12.49
CA THR A 362 -8.53 17.98 12.02
C THR A 362 -8.01 16.61 12.42
N ILE A 363 -6.99 16.14 11.69
CA ILE A 363 -6.12 15.04 12.09
C ILE A 363 -4.72 15.64 12.26
N GLU A 364 -4.09 15.36 13.42
CA GLU A 364 -2.86 16.01 13.83
C GLU A 364 -1.87 15.00 14.39
N GLY A 365 -0.63 15.08 13.93
CA GLY A 365 0.50 14.34 14.49
C GLY A 365 1.05 15.04 15.74
N ASN A 366 1.73 14.29 16.61
CA ASN A 366 2.33 14.77 17.85
C ASN A 366 1.36 15.49 18.79
N THR A 367 0.14 14.98 18.87
CA THR A 367 -0.87 15.44 19.80
C THR A 367 -0.89 14.52 21.01
N SER A 368 -0.19 14.87 22.10
CA SER A 368 0.14 13.99 23.22
C SER A 368 0.78 12.68 22.68
N ASP A 369 1.87 12.82 21.96
CA ASP A 369 2.69 11.75 21.34
C ASP A 369 1.90 10.76 20.47
N ALA A 370 0.84 11.22 19.83
CA ALA A 370 0.04 10.38 18.95
C ALA A 370 -0.59 11.16 17.78
N VAL A 371 -1.04 10.42 16.77
CA VAL A 371 -1.91 10.95 15.71
C VAL A 371 -3.36 10.89 16.17
N LYS A 372 -4.00 12.05 16.31
CA LYS A 372 -5.36 12.18 16.87
C LYS A 372 -6.25 13.11 16.07
N ARG A 373 -7.57 12.89 16.19
CA ARG A 373 -8.57 13.87 15.78
C ARG A 373 -8.70 14.98 16.80
N ARG A 374 -8.91 16.21 16.30
CA ARG A 374 -9.19 17.39 17.09
C ARG A 374 -10.36 18.18 16.52
N GLN A 375 -10.93 19.10 17.32
CA GLN A 375 -12.04 19.97 16.94
C GLN A 375 -11.75 21.39 17.44
N TYR A 376 -12.09 22.39 16.63
CA TYR A 376 -11.86 23.81 16.91
C TYR A 376 -13.04 24.65 16.47
#